data_7253732bd48ab64ae9a00b2308fa87c7
#
_entry.id   7253732bd48ab64ae9a00b2308fa87c7
#
_cell.length_a   1.000
_cell.length_b   1.000
_cell.length_c   1.000
_cell.angle_alpha   90.00
_cell.angle_beta   90.00
_cell.angle_gamma   90.00
#
_symmetry.space_group_name_H-M   'P 1'
#
loop_
_entity.id
_entity.type
_entity.pdbx_description
1 polymer ?
#
loop_
_entity_poly.entity_id
_entity_poly.type
_entity_poly.pdbx_seq_one_letter_code
_entity_poly.pdbx_strand_id
1 'polypeptide(L)'
;YELPVSDGTERNRAGTARALELLEEAGWTVQDGTLKDAGGNDFAFDILLQTGASENQAIIDMYVQSLGRIGISPTVSAVDAAQFKERTDVYDFDMTYFRRGLSLSPGNEQYLYWGAENADSPGGRNLMGVRSEAIDGLINLLLTSESGDDFLAATRALDRVLTSGRYVIPIYQWNISRIAHSTNLHYPETLPIFGDWPGWQPDVWWYEE
;
A
#
# COMPACT_ATOMS: atom_id res chain seq x y z
N TYR A 1 -4.86 -18.04 -2.18
CA TYR A 1 -3.89 -17.46 -1.25
C TYR A 1 -4.61 -16.77 -0.10
N GLU A 2 -4.20 -17.05 1.12
CA GLU A 2 -4.70 -16.38 2.31
C GLU A 2 -3.62 -15.45 2.85
N LEU A 3 -4.02 -14.22 3.20
CA LEU A 3 -3.10 -13.27 3.81
C LEU A 3 -2.70 -13.75 5.20
N PRO A 4 -1.42 -13.62 5.58
CA PRO A 4 -0.99 -13.95 6.92
C PRO A 4 -1.69 -13.03 7.94
N VAL A 5 -2.14 -13.61 9.04
CA VAL A 5 -2.80 -12.88 10.12
C VAL A 5 -1.85 -12.79 11.31
N SER A 6 -1.61 -11.57 11.79
CA SER A 6 -0.83 -11.33 13.01
C SER A 6 -1.62 -11.83 14.24
N ASP A 7 -0.91 -12.32 15.23
CA ASP A 7 -1.47 -12.65 16.56
C ASP A 7 -1.74 -11.40 17.43
N GLY A 8 -1.49 -10.20 16.87
CA GLY A 8 -1.65 -8.92 17.55
C GLY A 8 -0.56 -8.60 18.56
N THR A 9 0.43 -9.48 18.74
CA THR A 9 1.57 -9.21 19.61
C THR A 9 2.72 -8.54 18.84
N GLU A 10 3.51 -7.71 19.52
CA GLU A 10 4.69 -7.09 18.94
C GLU A 10 5.68 -8.10 18.34
N ARG A 11 5.76 -9.29 18.92
CA ARG A 11 6.73 -10.32 18.49
C ARG A 11 6.24 -11.17 17.33
N ASN A 12 4.94 -11.35 17.17
CA ASN A 12 4.33 -12.19 16.13
C ASN A 12 5.15 -13.47 15.82
N ARG A 13 5.39 -14.29 16.83
CA ARG A 13 6.36 -15.41 16.77
C ARG A 13 6.05 -16.39 15.64
N ALA A 14 4.78 -16.72 15.45
CA ALA A 14 4.37 -17.66 14.40
C ALA A 14 4.66 -17.07 13.00
N GLY A 15 4.33 -15.80 12.78
CA GLY A 15 4.64 -15.11 11.52
C GLY A 15 6.13 -14.99 11.27
N THR A 16 6.92 -14.68 12.33
CA THR A 16 8.39 -14.62 12.23
C THR A 16 9.00 -15.99 11.88
N ALA A 17 8.53 -17.08 12.51
CA ALA A 17 9.00 -18.43 12.19
C ALA A 17 8.66 -18.79 10.73
N ARG A 18 7.43 -18.51 10.29
CA ARG A 18 7.02 -18.78 8.91
C ARG A 18 7.81 -17.94 7.89
N ALA A 19 8.14 -16.69 8.22
CA ALA A 19 8.99 -15.85 7.36
C ALA A 19 10.39 -16.49 7.18
N LEU A 20 11.02 -16.97 8.26
CA LEU A 20 12.32 -17.64 8.20
C LEU A 20 12.28 -18.91 7.35
N GLU A 21 11.24 -19.75 7.50
CA GLU A 21 11.04 -20.94 6.67
C GLU A 21 10.95 -20.58 5.18
N LEU A 22 10.14 -19.57 4.82
CA LEU A 22 9.99 -19.12 3.43
C LEU A 22 11.29 -18.53 2.86
N LEU A 23 12.07 -17.83 3.69
CA LEU A 23 13.36 -17.30 3.29
C LEU A 23 14.37 -18.43 3.06
N GLU A 24 14.38 -19.47 3.90
CA GLU A 24 15.21 -20.65 3.73
C GLU A 24 14.82 -21.43 2.46
N GLU A 25 13.52 -21.62 2.20
CA GLU A 25 13.00 -22.19 0.95
C GLU A 25 13.47 -21.41 -0.28
N ALA A 26 13.64 -20.08 -0.14
CA ALA A 26 14.14 -19.18 -1.18
C ALA A 26 15.68 -19.11 -1.27
N GLY A 27 16.40 -19.85 -0.42
CA GLY A 27 17.87 -19.90 -0.42
C GLY A 27 18.56 -18.89 0.47
N TRP A 28 17.81 -18.24 1.39
CA TRP A 28 18.34 -17.27 2.34
C TRP A 28 18.41 -17.86 3.74
N THR A 29 19.54 -17.73 4.42
CA THR A 29 19.75 -18.24 5.78
C THR A 29 20.35 -17.19 6.69
N VAL A 30 20.00 -17.22 7.99
CA VAL A 30 20.61 -16.32 8.97
C VAL A 30 21.99 -16.86 9.34
N GLN A 31 23.04 -16.06 9.07
CA GLN A 31 24.44 -16.36 9.38
C GLN A 31 25.00 -15.19 10.22
N ASP A 32 25.48 -15.49 11.40
CA ASP A 32 26.02 -14.49 12.35
C ASP A 32 25.06 -13.30 12.61
N GLY A 33 23.74 -13.59 12.66
CA GLY A 33 22.71 -12.58 12.91
C GLY A 33 22.26 -11.79 11.68
N THR A 34 22.81 -12.07 10.49
CA THR A 34 22.46 -11.41 9.22
C THR A 34 21.89 -12.44 8.23
N LEU A 35 20.83 -12.07 7.52
CA LEU A 35 20.24 -12.89 6.47
C LEU A 35 21.11 -12.84 5.21
N LYS A 36 21.60 -14.01 4.75
CA LYS A 36 22.52 -14.10 3.63
C LYS A 36 22.08 -15.18 2.61
N ASP A 37 22.46 -14.96 1.36
CA ASP A 37 22.34 -15.96 0.31
C ASP A 37 23.48 -17.02 0.38
N ALA A 38 23.44 -18.00 -0.52
CA ALA A 38 24.46 -19.03 -0.62
C ALA A 38 25.87 -18.50 -0.98
N GLY A 39 25.94 -17.30 -1.56
CA GLY A 39 27.19 -16.60 -1.89
C GLY A 39 27.75 -15.79 -0.73
N GLY A 40 27.02 -15.69 0.38
CA GLY A 40 27.39 -14.86 1.54
C GLY A 40 27.01 -13.40 1.40
N ASN A 41 26.21 -13.02 0.41
CA ASN A 41 25.73 -11.67 0.23
C ASN A 41 24.57 -11.38 1.20
N ASP A 42 24.55 -10.19 1.79
CA ASP A 42 23.49 -9.76 2.69
C ASP A 42 22.18 -9.52 1.92
N PHE A 43 21.04 -9.81 2.56
CA PHE A 43 19.73 -9.39 2.05
C PHE A 43 19.57 -7.88 2.30
N ALA A 44 19.86 -7.07 1.28
CA ALA A 44 19.91 -5.62 1.38
C ALA A 44 18.89 -4.96 0.42
N PHE A 45 18.24 -3.89 0.89
CA PHE A 45 17.36 -3.04 0.08
C PHE A 45 17.22 -1.66 0.71
N ASP A 46 16.75 -0.68 -0.07
CA ASP A 46 16.52 0.69 0.35
C ASP A 46 15.02 1.00 0.52
N ILE A 47 14.68 1.65 1.64
CA ILE A 47 13.34 2.18 1.89
C ILE A 47 13.37 3.68 1.72
N LEU A 48 12.78 4.20 0.66
CA LEU A 48 12.69 5.63 0.40
C LEU A 48 11.58 6.26 1.23
N LEU A 49 11.89 7.32 1.98
CA LEU A 49 10.99 8.03 2.86
C LEU A 49 11.10 9.55 2.66
N GLN A 50 9.98 10.25 2.70
CA GLN A 50 9.98 11.71 2.71
C GLN A 50 10.17 12.24 4.13
N THR A 51 11.10 13.17 4.33
CA THR A 51 11.31 13.86 5.62
C THR A 51 10.07 14.65 6.04
N GLY A 52 9.84 14.72 7.36
CA GLY A 52 8.67 15.41 7.93
C GLY A 52 7.40 14.56 8.02
N ALA A 53 7.39 13.36 7.44
CA ALA A 53 6.29 12.40 7.54
C ALA A 53 6.42 11.54 8.82
N SER A 54 6.27 12.15 10.00
CA SER A 54 6.56 11.51 11.30
C SER A 54 5.81 10.20 11.55
N GLU A 55 4.54 10.12 11.09
CA GLU A 55 3.74 8.89 11.20
C GLU A 55 4.32 7.76 10.34
N ASN A 56 4.69 8.06 9.09
CA ASN A 56 5.29 7.09 8.20
C ASN A 56 6.68 6.64 8.70
N GLN A 57 7.47 7.58 9.25
CA GLN A 57 8.74 7.25 9.88
C GLN A 57 8.56 6.25 11.02
N ALA A 58 7.61 6.50 11.93
CA ALA A 58 7.35 5.59 13.05
C ALA A 58 6.91 4.18 12.59
N ILE A 59 6.11 4.10 11.52
CA ILE A 59 5.69 2.82 10.93
C ILE A 59 6.89 2.09 10.33
N ILE A 60 7.73 2.79 9.58
CA ILE A 60 8.94 2.21 8.97
C ILE A 60 9.93 1.76 10.06
N ASP A 61 10.12 2.53 11.12
CA ASP A 61 10.98 2.14 12.23
C ASP A 61 10.53 0.83 12.90
N MET A 62 9.21 0.65 13.10
CA MET A 62 8.65 -0.60 13.61
C MET A 62 8.84 -1.77 12.62
N TYR A 63 8.73 -1.51 11.33
CA TYR A 63 8.94 -2.50 10.28
C TYR A 63 10.42 -2.93 10.24
N VAL A 64 11.34 -1.98 10.21
CA VAL A 64 12.81 -2.22 10.26
C VAL A 64 13.19 -3.02 11.51
N GLN A 65 12.63 -2.67 12.67
CA GLN A 65 12.85 -3.44 13.90
C GLN A 65 12.35 -4.89 13.77
N SER A 66 11.23 -5.10 13.11
CA SER A 66 10.69 -6.45 12.88
C SER A 66 11.55 -7.25 11.91
N LEU A 67 12.06 -6.62 10.85
CA LEU A 67 12.99 -7.21 9.90
C LEU A 67 14.33 -7.58 10.58
N GLY A 68 14.82 -6.76 11.49
CA GLY A 68 16.03 -7.05 12.26
C GLY A 68 15.96 -8.35 13.06
N ARG A 69 14.76 -8.80 13.45
CA ARG A 69 14.56 -10.10 14.14
C ARG A 69 14.83 -11.32 13.26
N ILE A 70 14.80 -11.14 11.95
CA ILE A 70 15.10 -12.18 10.96
C ILE A 70 16.39 -11.89 10.19
N GLY A 71 17.23 -10.99 10.72
CA GLY A 71 18.56 -10.71 10.18
C GLY A 71 18.59 -9.75 8.98
N ILE A 72 17.50 -9.01 8.72
CA ILE A 72 17.43 -8.03 7.63
C ILE A 72 17.56 -6.61 8.21
N SER A 73 18.51 -5.83 7.66
CA SER A 73 18.73 -4.43 8.04
C SER A 73 18.71 -3.54 6.80
N PRO A 74 17.51 -3.09 6.36
CA PRO A 74 17.41 -2.23 5.18
C PRO A 74 18.01 -0.84 5.46
N THR A 75 18.45 -0.17 4.40
CA THR A 75 18.78 1.25 4.46
C THR A 75 17.47 2.06 4.42
N VAL A 76 17.35 3.10 5.24
CA VAL A 76 16.22 4.04 5.18
C VAL A 76 16.75 5.38 4.66
N SER A 77 16.37 5.71 3.42
CA SER A 77 16.76 6.95 2.75
C SER A 77 15.67 8.01 2.95
N ALA A 78 15.83 8.85 3.98
CA ALA A 78 14.90 9.96 4.22
C ALA A 78 15.37 11.20 3.46
N VAL A 79 14.60 11.65 2.49
CA VAL A 79 14.92 12.77 1.59
C VAL A 79 13.84 13.85 1.65
N ASP A 80 14.14 15.06 1.18
CA ASP A 80 13.14 16.12 1.08
C ASP A 80 12.06 15.83 0.02
N ALA A 81 10.99 16.64 -0.01
CA ALA A 81 9.85 16.41 -0.89
C ALA A 81 10.20 16.47 -2.39
N ALA A 82 11.18 17.28 -2.78
CA ALA A 82 11.58 17.40 -4.18
C ALA A 82 12.37 16.17 -4.63
N GLN A 83 13.33 15.74 -3.83
CA GLN A 83 14.09 14.51 -4.07
C GLN A 83 13.19 13.27 -3.99
N PHE A 84 12.24 13.23 -3.03
CA PHE A 84 11.29 12.13 -2.93
C PHE A 84 10.48 11.99 -4.22
N LYS A 85 9.95 13.12 -4.71
CA LYS A 85 9.21 13.13 -5.97
C LYS A 85 10.10 12.72 -7.15
N GLU A 86 11.29 13.27 -7.29
CA GLU A 86 12.21 12.94 -8.37
C GLU A 86 12.53 11.44 -8.40
N ARG A 87 12.90 10.87 -7.25
CA ARG A 87 13.21 9.43 -7.14
C ARG A 87 12.00 8.54 -7.41
N THR A 88 10.82 8.90 -6.92
CA THR A 88 9.59 8.13 -7.20
C THR A 88 9.16 8.25 -8.66
N ASP A 89 9.36 9.39 -9.31
CA ASP A 89 9.03 9.59 -10.73
C ASP A 89 9.87 8.72 -11.67
N VAL A 90 11.08 8.35 -11.25
CA VAL A 90 11.99 7.49 -12.03
C VAL A 90 12.17 6.09 -11.42
N TYR A 91 11.35 5.73 -10.42
CA TYR A 91 11.38 4.43 -9.73
C TYR A 91 12.74 4.08 -9.07
N ASP A 92 13.49 5.10 -8.63
CA ASP A 92 14.75 4.92 -7.91
C ASP A 92 14.54 4.60 -6.42
N PHE A 93 14.03 3.41 -6.14
CA PHE A 93 13.82 2.84 -4.80
C PHE A 93 13.54 1.35 -4.90
N ASP A 94 13.83 0.60 -3.84
CA ASP A 94 13.39 -0.79 -3.70
C ASP A 94 12.03 -0.86 -3.02
N MET A 95 11.79 -0.01 -2.02
CA MET A 95 10.54 0.11 -1.28
C MET A 95 10.23 1.56 -0.96
N THR A 96 8.96 1.93 -0.99
CA THR A 96 8.48 3.23 -0.51
C THR A 96 7.08 3.10 0.06
N TYR A 97 6.63 4.10 0.81
CA TYR A 97 5.26 4.14 1.31
C TYR A 97 4.32 4.83 0.33
N PHE A 98 3.06 4.44 0.36
CA PHE A 98 2.03 5.05 -0.45
C PHE A 98 0.70 5.14 0.30
N ARG A 99 0.02 6.28 0.18
CA ARG A 99 -1.37 6.48 0.61
C ARG A 99 -2.27 6.62 -0.59
N ARG A 100 -3.39 5.93 -0.56
CA ARG A 100 -4.36 5.96 -1.64
C ARG A 100 -5.76 6.24 -1.12
N GLY A 101 -6.37 7.32 -1.62
CA GLY A 101 -7.80 7.52 -1.49
C GLY A 101 -8.51 6.58 -2.47
N LEU A 102 -9.50 5.84 -1.99
CA LEU A 102 -10.29 4.92 -2.81
C LEU A 102 -11.72 5.43 -2.92
N SER A 103 -12.31 5.26 -4.10
CA SER A 103 -13.76 5.39 -4.29
C SER A 103 -14.47 4.10 -3.86
N LEU A 104 -15.79 4.13 -3.79
CA LEU A 104 -16.60 2.94 -3.48
C LEU A 104 -16.67 1.93 -4.64
N SER A 105 -16.44 2.39 -5.85
CA SER A 105 -16.44 1.56 -7.05
C SER A 105 -15.11 1.71 -7.77
N PRO A 106 -14.37 0.61 -8.00
CA PRO A 106 -13.17 0.65 -8.83
C PRO A 106 -13.55 0.99 -10.28
N GLY A 107 -12.70 1.80 -10.92
CA GLY A 107 -12.90 2.31 -12.27
C GLY A 107 -11.59 2.42 -13.05
N ASN A 108 -11.52 3.41 -13.95
CA ASN A 108 -10.36 3.66 -14.82
C ASN A 108 -9.04 3.89 -14.06
N GLU A 109 -9.12 4.33 -12.80
CA GLU A 109 -7.94 4.51 -11.96
C GLU A 109 -7.18 3.21 -11.71
N GLN A 110 -7.81 2.04 -11.90
CA GLN A 110 -7.13 0.76 -11.76
C GLN A 110 -6.01 0.58 -12.80
N TYR A 111 -6.18 1.09 -14.02
CA TYR A 111 -5.09 1.11 -15.01
C TYR A 111 -3.91 1.96 -14.54
N LEU A 112 -4.18 3.11 -13.91
CA LEU A 112 -3.11 3.98 -13.43
C LEU A 112 -2.24 3.32 -12.36
N TYR A 113 -2.84 2.47 -11.52
CA TYR A 113 -2.14 1.85 -10.39
C TYR A 113 -1.56 0.47 -10.69
N TRP A 114 -2.17 -0.29 -11.63
CA TRP A 114 -1.87 -1.69 -11.84
C TRP A 114 -1.62 -2.06 -13.31
N GLY A 115 -1.98 -1.17 -14.24
CA GLY A 115 -1.84 -1.43 -15.67
C GLY A 115 -0.37 -1.50 -16.10
N ALA A 116 -0.04 -2.48 -16.94
CA ALA A 116 1.33 -2.75 -17.38
C ALA A 116 1.96 -1.57 -18.13
N GLU A 117 1.18 -0.83 -18.93
CA GLU A 117 1.66 0.38 -19.65
C GLU A 117 2.13 1.51 -18.72
N ASN A 118 1.65 1.54 -17.46
CA ASN A 118 2.04 2.54 -16.48
C ASN A 118 3.24 2.12 -15.62
N ALA A 119 3.77 0.91 -15.80
CA ALA A 119 4.86 0.38 -15.00
C ALA A 119 6.22 1.07 -15.23
N ASP A 120 6.42 1.69 -16.40
CA ASP A 120 7.64 2.41 -16.79
C ASP A 120 7.38 3.89 -17.10
N SER A 121 6.17 4.38 -16.82
CA SER A 121 5.81 5.77 -17.13
C SER A 121 6.38 6.71 -16.06
N PRO A 122 7.31 7.63 -16.39
CA PRO A 122 7.85 8.57 -15.42
C PRO A 122 6.73 9.36 -14.71
N GLY A 123 6.73 9.39 -13.38
CA GLY A 123 5.68 10.00 -12.60
C GLY A 123 4.36 9.20 -12.58
N GLY A 124 4.37 7.97 -13.11
CA GLY A 124 3.24 7.04 -13.08
C GLY A 124 2.87 6.62 -11.66
N ARG A 125 1.70 6.01 -11.53
CA ARG A 125 1.17 5.56 -10.22
C ARG A 125 1.33 4.07 -9.99
N ASN A 126 1.79 3.31 -10.98
CA ASN A 126 2.12 1.89 -10.83
C ASN A 126 3.51 1.74 -10.19
N LEU A 127 3.65 2.25 -8.95
CA LEU A 127 4.91 2.24 -8.21
C LEU A 127 5.44 0.84 -7.91
N MET A 128 4.58 -0.17 -7.98
CA MET A 128 4.93 -1.58 -7.79
C MET A 128 5.54 -2.21 -9.04
N GLY A 129 5.55 -1.51 -10.17
CA GLY A 129 6.06 -2.03 -11.44
C GLY A 129 5.30 -3.25 -11.96
N VAL A 130 4.00 -3.35 -11.67
CA VAL A 130 3.17 -4.50 -12.06
C VAL A 130 3.08 -4.60 -13.57
N ARG A 131 3.39 -5.78 -14.11
CA ARG A 131 3.24 -6.13 -15.51
C ARG A 131 2.58 -7.49 -15.61
N SER A 132 1.27 -7.51 -15.86
CA SER A 132 0.51 -8.76 -15.89
C SER A 132 -0.67 -8.65 -16.83
N GLU A 133 -0.63 -9.44 -17.91
CA GLU A 133 -1.75 -9.56 -18.85
C GLU A 133 -3.06 -9.99 -18.15
N ALA A 134 -2.96 -10.81 -17.11
CA ALA A 134 -4.12 -11.22 -16.33
C ALA A 134 -4.76 -10.04 -15.58
N ILE A 135 -3.94 -9.15 -15.00
CA ILE A 135 -4.41 -7.95 -14.32
C ILE A 135 -5.03 -6.98 -15.32
N ASP A 136 -4.36 -6.71 -16.45
CA ASP A 136 -4.89 -5.84 -17.51
C ASP A 136 -6.21 -6.37 -18.06
N GLY A 137 -6.31 -7.68 -18.30
CA GLY A 137 -7.55 -8.35 -18.72
C GLY A 137 -8.68 -8.23 -17.70
N LEU A 138 -8.39 -8.37 -16.40
CA LEU A 138 -9.38 -8.23 -15.33
C LEU A 138 -9.84 -6.78 -15.16
N ILE A 139 -8.94 -5.81 -15.30
CA ILE A 139 -9.31 -4.39 -15.30
C ILE A 139 -10.24 -4.09 -16.50
N ASN A 140 -9.92 -4.60 -17.69
CA ASN A 140 -10.78 -4.43 -18.85
C ASN A 140 -12.16 -5.07 -18.64
N LEU A 141 -12.24 -6.29 -18.11
CA LEU A 141 -13.50 -6.95 -17.77
C LEU A 141 -14.33 -6.14 -16.78
N LEU A 142 -13.68 -5.59 -15.75
CA LEU A 142 -14.34 -4.71 -14.78
C LEU A 142 -14.94 -3.48 -15.44
N LEU A 143 -14.19 -2.82 -16.32
CA LEU A 143 -14.61 -1.57 -16.98
C LEU A 143 -15.68 -1.77 -18.08
N THR A 144 -15.72 -2.97 -18.67
CA THR A 144 -16.67 -3.31 -19.74
C THR A 144 -17.85 -4.17 -19.26
N SER A 145 -17.96 -4.39 -17.95
CA SER A 145 -19.07 -5.16 -17.36
C SER A 145 -20.42 -4.52 -17.65
N GLU A 146 -21.36 -5.29 -18.13
CA GLU A 146 -22.73 -4.84 -18.46
C GLU A 146 -23.72 -5.12 -17.32
N SER A 147 -23.33 -5.95 -16.35
CA SER A 147 -24.16 -6.28 -15.18
C SER A 147 -23.41 -6.05 -13.87
N GLY A 148 -24.17 -5.82 -12.77
CA GLY A 148 -23.59 -5.70 -11.42
C GLY A 148 -22.90 -6.99 -10.96
N ASP A 149 -23.39 -8.15 -11.37
CA ASP A 149 -22.81 -9.43 -11.01
C ASP A 149 -21.46 -9.66 -11.71
N ASP A 150 -21.35 -9.33 -12.98
CA ASP A 150 -20.09 -9.40 -13.74
C ASP A 150 -19.05 -8.42 -13.19
N PHE A 151 -19.47 -7.19 -12.90
CA PHE A 151 -18.63 -6.18 -12.27
C PHE A 151 -18.08 -6.68 -10.94
N LEU A 152 -18.92 -7.24 -10.08
CA LEU A 152 -18.53 -7.77 -8.79
C LEU A 152 -17.59 -8.98 -8.93
N ALA A 153 -17.85 -9.86 -9.90
CA ALA A 153 -16.99 -11.01 -10.17
C ALA A 153 -15.61 -10.58 -10.67
N ALA A 154 -15.53 -9.63 -11.59
CA ALA A 154 -14.26 -9.08 -12.09
C ALA A 154 -13.48 -8.37 -10.99
N THR A 155 -14.15 -7.56 -10.17
CA THR A 155 -13.53 -6.87 -9.02
C THR A 155 -12.93 -7.87 -8.03
N ARG A 156 -13.67 -8.92 -7.66
CA ARG A 156 -13.19 -9.96 -6.74
C ARG A 156 -12.03 -10.77 -7.33
N ALA A 157 -12.05 -11.03 -8.63
CA ALA A 157 -10.97 -11.71 -9.31
C ALA A 157 -9.69 -10.86 -9.33
N LEU A 158 -9.84 -9.57 -9.65
CA LEU A 158 -8.72 -8.61 -9.61
C LEU A 158 -8.11 -8.51 -8.21
N ASP A 159 -8.94 -8.36 -7.17
CA ASP A 159 -8.47 -8.32 -5.78
C ASP A 159 -7.67 -9.57 -5.39
N ARG A 160 -8.15 -10.76 -5.75
CA ARG A 160 -7.44 -12.02 -5.49
C ARG A 160 -6.09 -12.11 -6.19
N VAL A 161 -6.02 -11.68 -7.44
CA VAL A 161 -4.77 -11.71 -8.22
C VAL A 161 -3.77 -10.70 -7.63
N LEU A 162 -4.21 -9.49 -7.32
CA LEU A 162 -3.36 -8.46 -6.69
C LEU A 162 -2.87 -8.93 -5.31
N THR A 163 -3.75 -9.49 -4.49
CA THR A 163 -3.40 -10.02 -3.17
C THR A 163 -2.40 -11.16 -3.24
N SER A 164 -2.60 -12.11 -4.18
CA SER A 164 -1.67 -13.22 -4.35
C SER A 164 -0.32 -12.79 -4.93
N GLY A 165 -0.28 -11.69 -5.69
CA GLY A 165 0.94 -11.11 -6.24
C GLY A 165 1.84 -10.44 -5.20
N ARG A 166 1.29 -10.11 -4.02
CA ARG A 166 2.04 -9.51 -2.90
C ARG A 166 2.82 -8.24 -3.27
N TYR A 167 2.26 -7.45 -4.17
CA TYR A 167 2.88 -6.20 -4.66
C TYR A 167 2.97 -5.10 -3.59
N VAL A 168 2.13 -5.19 -2.54
CA VAL A 168 2.08 -4.22 -1.46
C VAL A 168 2.03 -4.93 -0.10
N ILE A 169 2.52 -4.24 0.93
CA ILE A 169 2.36 -4.63 2.33
C ILE A 169 1.28 -3.73 2.91
N PRO A 170 0.04 -4.24 3.14
CA PRO A 170 -1.02 -3.44 3.75
C PRO A 170 -0.66 -3.09 5.19
N ILE A 171 -0.77 -1.81 5.55
CA ILE A 171 -0.46 -1.35 6.90
C ILE A 171 -1.75 -1.11 7.67
N TYR A 172 -2.59 -0.18 7.20
CA TYR A 172 -3.91 0.07 7.78
C TYR A 172 -4.80 0.81 6.79
N GLN A 173 -6.10 0.74 7.04
CA GLN A 173 -7.10 1.57 6.38
C GLN A 173 -7.66 2.56 7.39
N TRP A 174 -7.64 3.83 7.03
CA TRP A 174 -8.28 4.87 7.82
C TRP A 174 -9.77 4.93 7.46
N ASN A 175 -10.63 4.64 8.42
CA ASN A 175 -12.09 4.58 8.24
C ASN A 175 -12.85 5.62 9.08
N ILE A 176 -12.14 6.58 9.68
CA ILE A 176 -12.71 7.64 10.51
C ILE A 176 -12.15 8.97 10.06
N SER A 177 -13.03 9.90 9.70
CA SER A 177 -12.67 11.30 9.50
C SER A 177 -12.80 12.07 10.80
N ARG A 178 -11.83 12.93 11.11
CA ARG A 178 -11.87 13.83 12.25
C ARG A 178 -11.98 15.24 11.72
N ILE A 179 -13.12 15.88 11.98
CA ILE A 179 -13.43 17.21 11.48
C ILE A 179 -13.60 18.16 12.66
N ALA A 180 -12.84 19.25 12.67
CA ALA A 180 -13.07 20.37 13.57
C ALA A 180 -13.84 21.44 12.80
N HIS A 181 -15.00 21.83 13.31
CA HIS A 181 -15.85 22.85 12.68
C HIS A 181 -16.35 23.85 13.72
N SER A 182 -16.81 25.01 13.24
CA SER A 182 -17.45 26.00 14.11
C SER A 182 -18.83 25.49 14.58
N THR A 183 -19.31 25.99 15.69
CA THR A 183 -20.64 25.66 16.25
C THR A 183 -21.79 26.08 15.33
N ASN A 184 -21.54 27.00 14.44
CA ASN A 184 -22.51 27.50 13.45
C ASN A 184 -22.58 26.71 12.17
N LEU A 185 -21.65 25.73 12.00
CA LEU A 185 -21.66 24.82 10.85
C LEU A 185 -22.36 23.54 11.26
N HIS A 186 -23.46 23.22 10.61
CA HIS A 186 -24.33 22.10 10.91
C HIS A 186 -24.32 21.08 9.79
N TYR A 187 -24.67 19.86 10.11
CA TYR A 187 -24.77 18.73 9.19
C TYR A 187 -25.90 17.79 9.64
N PRO A 188 -26.45 16.95 8.75
CA PRO A 188 -27.52 16.03 9.11
C PRO A 188 -27.00 14.92 10.07
N GLU A 189 -27.90 14.40 10.92
CA GLU A 189 -27.57 13.33 11.87
C GLU A 189 -26.94 12.12 11.18
N THR A 190 -27.38 11.81 9.96
CA THR A 190 -26.79 10.75 9.13
C THR A 190 -26.20 11.39 7.89
N LEU A 191 -24.87 11.40 7.80
CA LEU A 191 -24.16 11.85 6.61
C LEU A 191 -24.25 10.80 5.51
N PRO A 192 -24.39 11.21 4.24
CA PRO A 192 -24.16 10.33 3.12
C PRO A 192 -22.70 9.85 3.09
N ILE A 193 -22.42 8.77 2.38
CA ILE A 193 -21.08 8.29 2.18
C ILE A 193 -20.22 9.42 1.56
N PHE A 194 -19.07 9.69 2.15
CA PHE A 194 -18.20 10.84 1.82
C PHE A 194 -18.76 12.23 2.13
N GLY A 195 -19.88 12.35 2.82
CA GLY A 195 -20.43 13.65 3.23
C GLY A 195 -19.53 14.47 4.16
N ASP A 196 -18.49 13.84 4.72
CA ASP A 196 -17.42 14.43 5.51
C ASP A 196 -16.25 14.96 4.65
N TRP A 197 -16.18 14.63 3.37
CA TRP A 197 -15.10 15.08 2.49
C TRP A 197 -15.27 16.55 2.07
N PRO A 198 -14.17 17.33 1.97
CA PRO A 198 -14.25 18.74 1.61
C PRO A 198 -15.01 19.04 0.31
N GLY A 199 -14.94 18.13 -0.68
CA GLY A 199 -15.66 18.27 -1.95
C GLY A 199 -17.16 18.08 -1.84
N TRP A 200 -17.66 17.41 -0.78
CA TRP A 200 -19.08 17.12 -0.54
C TRP A 200 -19.69 17.98 0.56
N GLN A 201 -18.86 18.60 1.42
CA GLN A 201 -19.35 19.45 2.50
C GLN A 201 -20.28 20.56 2.03
N PRO A 202 -19.99 21.30 0.93
CA PRO A 202 -20.89 22.35 0.44
C PRO A 202 -22.30 21.87 0.13
N ASP A 203 -22.48 20.61 -0.25
CA ASP A 203 -23.77 20.03 -0.63
C ASP A 203 -24.53 19.45 0.57
N VAL A 204 -23.85 19.22 1.69
CA VAL A 204 -24.38 18.42 2.83
C VAL A 204 -24.44 19.24 4.11
N TRP A 205 -23.56 20.22 4.28
CA TRP A 205 -23.43 21.04 5.47
C TRP A 205 -24.00 22.42 5.23
N TRP A 206 -24.56 23.05 6.28
CA TRP A 206 -25.11 24.40 6.21
C TRP A 206 -24.64 25.27 7.38
N TYR A 207 -24.69 26.55 7.21
CA TYR A 207 -24.34 27.54 8.22
C TYR A 207 -25.59 28.18 8.78
N GLU A 208 -25.67 28.34 10.11
CA GLU A 208 -26.68 29.10 10.83
C GLU A 208 -25.99 30.21 11.60
N GLU A 209 -26.55 31.45 11.49
CA GLU A 209 -26.03 32.63 12.19
C GLU A 209 -26.35 32.62 13.68
#